data_8e377181a2c11c8242f04c563666ff01
#
_entry.id   8e377181a2c11c8242f04c563666ff01
#
_cell.length_a   1.000
_cell.length_b   1.000
_cell.length_c   1.000
_cell.angle_alpha   90.00
_cell.angle_beta   90.00
_cell.angle_gamma   90.00
#
_symmetry.space_group_name_H-M   'P 1'
#
loop_
_entity.id
_entity.type
_entity.pdbx_description
1 polymer ?
#
loop_
_entity_poly.entity_id
_entity_poly.type
_entity_poly.pdbx_seq_one_letter_code
_entity_poly.pdbx_strand_id
1 'polypeptide(L)'
;MVAKICIILIFVGVVVGVGIYARQHTKNVDGFVLGGRNVGPWLSAFAFGTSYFSAVIFVGYAGQFGWKYGLAAFWIGIGNALLGSLLAWWVLGPRTREITQRLKATTMPEFFGKRYQSKGLRIASAAIIFVFLIPYTASVYNGLSRLFGMAFGLPYEWCVVGMAVVTCVYVVLGGYMATVLNDFIQGIVMLVGIVAVIAVVLAGQGGFSEAIVSLSQIPAEGTDMQGAFVSMFGPDLFNLVGVIVLTSLGTWGLPQMVSKFYAIKTGPAIKQGAIISTVFAFVVAGGSYFLGGFGRLFGDQIAFAPSGIPIYDSIIPTMLSGLPDILLGIVVVLVLSASMSTLSSLVLTSSSTLTLDLLKGNVIKNMPEKSQIAWMRGLIVVFVVISAAIALVQYTSTITFIAQLMSISWGALAGAFLGPLIWGLYSSRISKGAVWASFFVGVGLTVSNMFIGFISSPINCGALAMILSLVVVPLVSLVTPSVPFQVKMPTGEGAIDREIERELREEAAAARS
;
A
#
# COMPACT_ATOMS: atom_id res chain seq x y z
N MET A 1 26.18 14.52 -11.64
CA MET A 1 25.34 13.74 -12.58
C MET A 1 25.80 12.28 -12.75
N VAL A 2 27.07 11.99 -13.05
CA VAL A 2 27.58 10.60 -13.23
C VAL A 2 27.29 9.72 -11.99
N ALA A 3 27.60 10.20 -10.79
CA ALA A 3 27.39 9.44 -9.56
C ALA A 3 25.91 9.04 -9.35
N LYS A 4 24.95 9.93 -9.59
CA LYS A 4 23.51 9.64 -9.50
C LYS A 4 23.12 8.50 -10.46
N ILE A 5 23.58 8.55 -11.71
CA ILE A 5 23.29 7.54 -12.72
C ILE A 5 23.89 6.19 -12.33
N CYS A 6 25.16 6.16 -11.87
CA CYS A 6 25.82 4.93 -11.42
C CYS A 6 25.06 4.28 -10.26
N ILE A 7 24.63 5.04 -9.25
CA ILE A 7 23.88 4.54 -8.11
C ILE A 7 22.55 3.90 -8.57
N ILE A 8 21.83 4.53 -9.49
CA ILE A 8 20.57 3.99 -10.02
C ILE A 8 20.80 2.72 -10.84
N LEU A 9 21.81 2.71 -11.70
CA LEU A 9 22.10 1.53 -12.53
C LEU A 9 22.49 0.32 -11.66
N ILE A 10 23.29 0.53 -10.60
CA ILE A 10 23.61 -0.51 -9.62
C ILE A 10 22.34 -1.01 -8.95
N PHE A 11 21.47 -0.10 -8.47
CA PHE A 11 20.23 -0.45 -7.81
C PHE A 11 19.28 -1.25 -8.73
N VAL A 12 19.03 -0.77 -9.95
CA VAL A 12 18.20 -1.47 -10.94
C VAL A 12 18.82 -2.83 -11.29
N GLY A 13 20.13 -2.91 -11.45
CA GLY A 13 20.84 -4.16 -11.68
C GLY A 13 20.62 -5.19 -10.57
N VAL A 14 20.67 -4.76 -9.29
CA VAL A 14 20.38 -5.61 -8.13
C VAL A 14 18.93 -6.09 -8.17
N VAL A 15 17.96 -5.20 -8.37
CA VAL A 15 16.52 -5.53 -8.41
C VAL A 15 16.20 -6.53 -9.52
N VAL A 16 16.72 -6.32 -10.72
CA VAL A 16 16.52 -7.25 -11.85
C VAL A 16 17.25 -8.57 -11.59
N GLY A 17 18.45 -8.55 -11.04
CA GLY A 17 19.21 -9.74 -10.65
C GLY A 17 18.45 -10.61 -9.65
N VAL A 18 17.85 -10.00 -8.63
CA VAL A 18 16.95 -10.70 -7.68
C VAL A 18 15.73 -11.29 -8.40
N GLY A 19 15.13 -10.57 -9.36
CA GLY A 19 14.03 -11.07 -10.18
C GLY A 19 14.41 -12.34 -10.95
N ILE A 20 15.59 -12.37 -11.56
CA ILE A 20 16.13 -13.53 -12.28
C ILE A 20 16.38 -14.69 -11.31
N TYR A 21 17.03 -14.41 -10.16
CA TYR A 21 17.27 -15.43 -9.13
C TYR A 21 15.98 -16.05 -8.61
N ALA A 22 14.98 -15.26 -8.34
CA ALA A 22 13.71 -15.72 -7.80
C ALA A 22 12.86 -16.53 -8.81
N ARG A 23 13.17 -16.49 -10.11
CA ARG A 23 12.44 -17.19 -11.16
C ARG A 23 12.30 -18.69 -10.90
N GLN A 24 13.27 -19.30 -10.22
CA GLN A 24 13.23 -20.72 -9.86
C GLN A 24 12.07 -21.09 -8.92
N HIS A 25 11.52 -20.11 -8.16
CA HIS A 25 10.42 -20.29 -7.21
C HIS A 25 9.04 -20.07 -7.85
N THR A 26 8.95 -19.78 -9.15
CA THR A 26 7.71 -19.46 -9.87
C THR A 26 7.20 -20.62 -10.74
N LYS A 27 7.46 -21.85 -10.34
CA LYS A 27 7.12 -23.05 -11.13
C LYS A 27 5.63 -23.38 -11.11
N ASN A 28 4.93 -23.02 -10.02
CA ASN A 28 3.49 -23.25 -9.83
C ASN A 28 2.78 -21.95 -9.41
N VAL A 29 1.44 -21.98 -9.37
CA VAL A 29 0.62 -20.81 -9.04
C VAL A 29 0.87 -20.33 -7.62
N ASP A 30 0.94 -21.22 -6.63
CA ASP A 30 1.22 -20.86 -5.23
C ASP A 30 2.61 -20.22 -5.08
N GLY A 31 3.62 -20.74 -5.76
CA GLY A 31 4.96 -20.14 -5.80
C GLY A 31 4.94 -18.74 -6.42
N PHE A 32 4.19 -18.55 -7.52
CA PHE A 32 4.10 -17.27 -8.21
C PHE A 32 3.34 -16.21 -7.41
N VAL A 33 2.24 -16.56 -6.71
CA VAL A 33 1.32 -15.62 -6.03
C VAL A 33 1.65 -15.44 -4.55
N LEU A 34 2.12 -16.48 -3.84
CA LEU A 34 2.34 -16.49 -2.38
C LEU A 34 3.74 -16.96 -1.95
N GLY A 35 4.66 -17.21 -2.90
CA GLY A 35 5.99 -17.74 -2.57
C GLY A 35 5.95 -19.11 -1.88
N GLY A 36 4.92 -19.92 -2.16
CA GLY A 36 4.73 -21.24 -1.55
C GLY A 36 4.39 -21.20 -0.06
N ARG A 37 3.90 -20.09 0.47
CA ARG A 37 3.53 -19.88 1.89
C ARG A 37 4.67 -20.18 2.88
N ASN A 38 5.91 -19.91 2.47
CA ASN A 38 7.12 -20.23 3.24
C ASN A 38 7.98 -18.99 3.51
N VAL A 39 7.34 -17.84 3.78
CA VAL A 39 8.02 -16.57 3.98
C VAL A 39 8.28 -16.33 5.47
N GLY A 40 9.54 -16.07 5.81
CA GLY A 40 9.97 -15.82 7.19
C GLY A 40 9.59 -14.44 7.71
N PRO A 41 9.79 -14.16 9.02
CA PRO A 41 9.30 -12.94 9.67
C PRO A 41 9.91 -11.65 9.10
N TRP A 42 11.19 -11.61 8.83
CA TRP A 42 11.88 -10.43 8.28
C TRP A 42 11.36 -10.07 6.90
N LEU A 43 11.32 -11.05 5.99
CA LEU A 43 10.83 -10.84 4.63
C LEU A 43 9.35 -10.44 4.62
N SER A 44 8.51 -11.08 5.46
CA SER A 44 7.09 -10.74 5.56
C SER A 44 6.86 -9.34 6.12
N ALA A 45 7.63 -8.95 7.15
CA ALA A 45 7.51 -7.65 7.78
C ALA A 45 7.94 -6.51 6.85
N PHE A 46 9.06 -6.70 6.16
CA PHE A 46 9.52 -5.72 5.17
C PHE A 46 8.56 -5.65 3.98
N ALA A 47 8.10 -6.80 3.46
CA ALA A 47 7.12 -6.82 2.38
C ALA A 47 5.80 -6.12 2.76
N PHE A 48 5.34 -6.25 4.02
CA PHE A 48 4.19 -5.51 4.52
C PHE A 48 4.49 -4.01 4.60
N GLY A 49 5.57 -3.61 5.28
CA GLY A 49 5.94 -2.21 5.49
C GLY A 49 6.20 -1.46 4.19
N THR A 50 6.98 -2.04 3.27
CA THR A 50 7.34 -1.40 2.00
C THR A 50 6.18 -1.34 1.00
N SER A 51 5.24 -2.31 1.04
CA SER A 51 4.05 -2.28 0.19
C SER A 51 3.07 -1.15 0.54
N TYR A 52 3.10 -0.68 1.79
CA TYR A 52 2.35 0.48 2.25
C TYR A 52 3.05 1.79 1.86
N PHE A 53 4.38 1.88 2.07
CA PHE A 53 5.15 3.08 1.86
C PHE A 53 5.58 3.22 0.39
N SER A 54 5.21 4.32 -0.25
CA SER A 54 5.51 4.60 -1.66
C SER A 54 5.82 6.07 -1.89
N ALA A 55 6.13 6.44 -3.14
CA ALA A 55 6.23 7.85 -3.54
C ALA A 55 4.97 8.64 -3.22
N VAL A 56 3.78 8.01 -3.17
CA VAL A 56 2.53 8.66 -2.78
C VAL A 56 2.61 9.17 -1.34
N ILE A 57 3.14 8.35 -0.43
CA ILE A 57 3.31 8.74 0.97
C ILE A 57 4.44 9.78 1.09
N PHE A 58 5.60 9.51 0.49
CA PHE A 58 6.77 10.36 0.66
C PHE A 58 6.65 11.71 -0.06
N VAL A 59 6.20 11.71 -1.32
CA VAL A 59 6.08 12.95 -2.12
C VAL A 59 4.73 13.61 -1.91
N GLY A 60 3.63 12.84 -2.11
CA GLY A 60 2.27 13.38 -2.07
C GLY A 60 1.79 13.68 -0.65
N TYR A 61 1.67 12.66 0.19
CA TYR A 61 1.07 12.80 1.52
C TYR A 61 1.95 13.58 2.49
N ALA A 62 3.25 13.29 2.55
CA ALA A 62 4.15 14.01 3.44
C ALA A 62 4.22 15.51 3.07
N GLY A 63 4.28 15.84 1.78
CA GLY A 63 4.22 17.23 1.32
C GLY A 63 2.90 17.90 1.67
N GLN A 64 1.77 17.30 1.26
CA GLN A 64 0.44 17.90 1.48
C GLN A 64 0.09 18.03 2.96
N PHE A 65 0.27 16.98 3.75
CA PHE A 65 -0.15 16.99 5.15
C PHE A 65 0.86 17.70 6.05
N GLY A 66 2.14 17.64 5.72
CA GLY A 66 3.15 18.46 6.37
C GLY A 66 2.85 19.96 6.20
N TRP A 67 2.52 20.38 4.98
CA TRP A 67 2.09 21.76 4.73
C TRP A 67 0.84 22.16 5.51
N LYS A 68 -0.16 21.28 5.55
CA LYS A 68 -1.44 21.58 6.23
C LYS A 68 -1.34 21.56 7.74
N TYR A 69 -0.61 20.60 8.31
CA TYR A 69 -0.65 20.34 9.76
C TYR A 69 0.68 20.63 10.48
N GLY A 70 1.74 20.97 9.75
CA GLY A 70 3.07 21.14 10.33
C GLY A 70 3.57 19.86 10.98
N LEU A 71 4.20 19.99 12.15
CA LEU A 71 4.74 18.84 12.91
C LEU A 71 3.66 17.88 13.41
N ALA A 72 2.41 18.33 13.55
CA ALA A 72 1.31 17.43 13.91
C ALA A 72 1.04 16.35 12.84
N ALA A 73 1.51 16.51 11.59
CA ALA A 73 1.49 15.46 10.58
C ALA A 73 2.22 14.17 11.03
N PHE A 74 3.16 14.27 11.98
CA PHE A 74 3.84 13.10 12.57
C PHE A 74 2.86 12.10 13.21
N TRP A 75 1.71 12.56 13.73
CA TRP A 75 0.66 11.67 14.25
C TRP A 75 0.12 10.70 13.21
N ILE A 76 0.16 11.06 11.92
CA ILE A 76 -0.21 10.13 10.84
C ILE A 76 0.76 8.95 10.83
N GLY A 77 2.06 9.21 10.96
CA GLY A 77 3.08 8.16 11.04
C GLY A 77 2.94 7.28 12.28
N ILE A 78 2.65 7.88 13.45
CA ILE A 78 2.37 7.14 14.69
C ILE A 78 1.13 6.26 14.51
N GLY A 79 0.04 6.79 13.97
CA GLY A 79 -1.18 6.05 13.67
C GLY A 79 -0.91 4.87 12.73
N ASN A 80 -0.12 5.10 11.69
CA ASN A 80 0.27 4.04 10.75
C ASN A 80 1.12 2.96 11.39
N ALA A 81 2.03 3.31 12.29
CA ALA A 81 2.83 2.33 13.01
C ALA A 81 2.00 1.52 14.01
N LEU A 82 1.17 2.17 14.82
CA LEU A 82 0.41 1.51 15.89
C LEU A 82 -0.88 0.87 15.37
N LEU A 83 -1.72 1.62 14.66
CA LEU A 83 -3.00 1.12 14.15
C LEU A 83 -2.82 0.39 12.82
N GLY A 84 -2.08 0.99 11.88
CA GLY A 84 -1.91 0.44 10.53
C GLY A 84 -0.99 -0.78 10.47
N SER A 85 0.00 -0.90 11.36
CA SER A 85 0.92 -2.02 11.40
C SER A 85 0.71 -2.89 12.63
N LEU A 86 1.09 -2.47 13.83
CA LEU A 86 1.08 -3.31 15.02
C LEU A 86 -0.28 -4.00 15.25
N LEU A 87 -1.35 -3.21 15.27
CA LEU A 87 -2.69 -3.73 15.51
C LEU A 87 -3.19 -4.60 14.34
N ALA A 88 -2.86 -4.23 13.09
CA ALA A 88 -3.17 -5.06 11.92
C ALA A 88 -2.52 -6.44 12.00
N TRP A 89 -1.24 -6.51 12.38
CA TRP A 89 -0.56 -7.78 12.56
C TRP A 89 -1.16 -8.63 13.68
N TRP A 90 -1.56 -8.04 14.79
CA TRP A 90 -2.16 -8.76 15.91
C TRP A 90 -3.58 -9.24 15.61
N VAL A 91 -4.39 -8.39 14.99
CA VAL A 91 -5.79 -8.70 14.70
C VAL A 91 -5.90 -9.56 13.43
N LEU A 92 -5.29 -9.16 12.32
CA LEU A 92 -5.48 -9.88 11.06
C LEU A 92 -4.52 -11.05 10.90
N GLY A 93 -3.25 -10.89 11.31
CA GLY A 93 -2.18 -11.84 10.99
C GLY A 93 -2.51 -13.30 11.31
N PRO A 94 -2.78 -13.67 12.59
CA PRO A 94 -3.03 -15.06 12.99
C PRO A 94 -4.25 -15.66 12.29
N ARG A 95 -5.37 -14.96 12.35
CA ARG A 95 -6.65 -15.45 11.80
C ARG A 95 -6.63 -15.53 10.27
N THR A 96 -6.07 -14.52 9.61
CA THR A 96 -5.98 -14.51 8.15
C THR A 96 -5.12 -15.66 7.65
N ARG A 97 -3.92 -15.86 8.24
CA ARG A 97 -3.05 -16.98 7.88
C ARG A 97 -3.76 -18.32 8.04
N GLU A 98 -4.33 -18.56 9.21
CA GLU A 98 -4.99 -19.81 9.54
C GLU A 98 -6.15 -20.13 8.60
N ILE A 99 -7.11 -19.21 8.49
CA ILE A 99 -8.34 -19.44 7.73
C ILE A 99 -8.03 -19.58 6.24
N THR A 100 -7.11 -18.78 5.70
CA THR A 100 -6.76 -18.87 4.27
C THR A 100 -6.00 -20.15 3.93
N GLN A 101 -5.21 -20.70 4.82
CA GLN A 101 -4.58 -22.02 4.63
C GLN A 101 -5.64 -23.13 4.63
N ARG A 102 -6.55 -23.14 5.59
CA ARG A 102 -7.64 -24.15 5.68
C ARG A 102 -8.62 -24.07 4.51
N LEU A 103 -8.98 -22.86 4.10
CA LEU A 103 -9.79 -22.65 2.92
C LEU A 103 -9.02 -22.87 1.61
N LYS A 104 -7.70 -23.11 1.67
CA LYS A 104 -6.81 -23.15 0.49
C LYS A 104 -7.08 -21.94 -0.43
N ALA A 105 -7.21 -20.73 0.18
CA ALA A 105 -7.49 -19.51 -0.53
C ALA A 105 -6.17 -18.79 -0.86
N THR A 106 -5.94 -18.50 -2.14
CA THR A 106 -4.72 -17.86 -2.64
C THR A 106 -4.88 -16.35 -2.77
N THR A 107 -6.10 -15.88 -2.97
CA THR A 107 -6.44 -14.46 -3.16
C THR A 107 -7.52 -14.00 -2.18
N MET A 108 -7.65 -12.68 -1.98
CA MET A 108 -8.74 -12.14 -1.16
C MET A 108 -10.14 -12.42 -1.74
N PRO A 109 -10.41 -12.30 -3.05
CA PRO A 109 -11.67 -12.72 -3.64
C PRO A 109 -11.98 -14.20 -3.45
N GLU A 110 -10.98 -15.07 -3.54
CA GLU A 110 -11.15 -16.49 -3.27
C GLU A 110 -11.53 -16.74 -1.81
N PHE A 111 -10.93 -16.00 -0.86
CA PHE A 111 -11.36 -16.02 0.54
C PHE A 111 -12.82 -15.62 0.68
N PHE A 112 -13.27 -14.52 0.08
CA PHE A 112 -14.69 -14.11 0.15
C PHE A 112 -15.61 -15.14 -0.49
N GLY A 113 -15.21 -15.67 -1.66
CA GLY A 113 -15.98 -16.72 -2.35
C GLY A 113 -16.18 -17.97 -1.51
N LYS A 114 -15.12 -18.47 -0.87
CA LYS A 114 -15.15 -19.68 -0.04
C LYS A 114 -15.79 -19.42 1.32
N ARG A 115 -15.42 -18.34 2.00
CA ARG A 115 -15.94 -17.98 3.33
C ARG A 115 -17.45 -17.75 3.31
N TYR A 116 -17.93 -17.06 2.30
CA TYR A 116 -19.35 -16.70 2.16
C TYR A 116 -20.10 -17.60 1.16
N GLN A 117 -19.49 -18.64 0.64
CA GLN A 117 -20.09 -19.59 -0.31
C GLN A 117 -20.81 -18.87 -1.46
N SER A 118 -20.14 -17.89 -2.06
CA SER A 118 -20.74 -17.04 -3.10
C SER A 118 -19.76 -16.77 -4.24
N LYS A 119 -20.06 -17.35 -5.41
CA LYS A 119 -19.32 -17.07 -6.64
C LYS A 119 -19.43 -15.59 -7.05
N GLY A 120 -20.61 -14.97 -6.83
CA GLY A 120 -20.84 -13.57 -7.13
C GLY A 120 -19.93 -12.62 -6.34
N LEU A 121 -19.76 -12.86 -5.02
CA LEU A 121 -18.83 -12.08 -4.19
C LEU A 121 -17.38 -12.23 -4.63
N ARG A 122 -16.97 -13.42 -5.03
CA ARG A 122 -15.62 -13.67 -5.59
C ARG A 122 -15.38 -12.85 -6.85
N ILE A 123 -16.32 -12.87 -7.80
CA ILE A 123 -16.21 -12.13 -9.06
C ILE A 123 -16.25 -10.62 -8.82
N ALA A 124 -17.21 -10.14 -8.01
CA ALA A 124 -17.35 -8.72 -7.71
C ALA A 124 -16.12 -8.14 -7.01
N SER A 125 -15.59 -8.83 -5.99
CA SER A 125 -14.37 -8.38 -5.33
C SER A 125 -13.16 -8.38 -6.26
N ALA A 126 -13.03 -9.36 -7.18
CA ALA A 126 -11.99 -9.36 -8.18
C ALA A 126 -12.07 -8.16 -9.13
N ALA A 127 -13.27 -7.81 -9.56
CA ALA A 127 -13.52 -6.63 -10.41
C ALA A 127 -13.20 -5.32 -9.66
N ILE A 128 -13.66 -5.19 -8.41
CA ILE A 128 -13.38 -4.02 -7.56
C ILE A 128 -11.86 -3.85 -7.38
N ILE A 129 -11.14 -4.93 -7.08
CA ILE A 129 -9.68 -4.90 -6.91
C ILE A 129 -9.00 -4.42 -8.20
N PHE A 130 -9.34 -5.02 -9.33
CA PHE A 130 -8.72 -4.65 -10.60
C PHE A 130 -8.93 -3.17 -10.94
N VAL A 131 -10.17 -2.69 -10.85
CA VAL A 131 -10.53 -1.31 -11.20
C VAL A 131 -9.86 -0.30 -10.26
N PHE A 132 -9.95 -0.50 -8.94
CA PHE A 132 -9.50 0.51 -7.98
C PHE A 132 -8.01 0.44 -7.64
N LEU A 133 -7.29 -0.62 -7.99
CA LEU A 133 -5.83 -0.60 -7.93
C LEU A 133 -5.19 0.21 -9.07
N ILE A 134 -5.89 0.46 -10.17
CA ILE A 134 -5.37 1.28 -11.29
C ILE A 134 -5.06 2.71 -10.85
N PRO A 135 -6.01 3.50 -10.28
CA PRO A 135 -5.72 4.87 -9.84
C PRO A 135 -4.64 4.93 -8.74
N TYR A 136 -4.56 3.93 -7.88
CA TYR A 136 -3.47 3.84 -6.92
C TYR A 136 -2.12 3.68 -7.61
N THR A 137 -2.02 2.76 -8.56
CA THR A 137 -0.78 2.55 -9.33
C THR A 137 -0.40 3.80 -10.13
N ALA A 138 -1.36 4.48 -10.73
CA ALA A 138 -1.14 5.75 -11.43
C ALA A 138 -0.59 6.84 -10.49
N SER A 139 -1.11 6.94 -9.26
CA SER A 139 -0.61 7.90 -8.27
C SER A 139 0.85 7.62 -7.86
N VAL A 140 1.27 6.35 -7.82
CA VAL A 140 2.67 5.98 -7.55
C VAL A 140 3.59 6.42 -8.69
N TYR A 141 3.17 6.21 -9.95
CA TYR A 141 3.93 6.72 -11.10
C TYR A 141 4.04 8.24 -11.09
N ASN A 142 2.98 8.96 -10.73
CA ASN A 142 2.99 10.41 -10.62
C ASN A 142 4.02 10.90 -9.60
N GLY A 143 4.00 10.37 -8.38
CA GLY A 143 4.93 10.78 -7.33
C GLY A 143 6.40 10.52 -7.69
N LEU A 144 6.66 9.35 -8.24
CA LEU A 144 8.01 8.95 -8.64
C LEU A 144 8.54 9.82 -9.79
N SER A 145 7.72 10.04 -10.82
CA SER A 145 8.15 10.79 -12.02
C SER A 145 8.40 12.27 -11.73
N ARG A 146 7.67 12.88 -10.79
CA ARG A 146 7.95 14.27 -10.35
C ARG A 146 9.32 14.39 -9.70
N LEU A 147 9.68 13.44 -8.84
CA LEU A 147 11.01 13.46 -8.21
C LEU A 147 12.13 13.22 -9.24
N PHE A 148 11.94 12.28 -10.17
CA PHE A 148 12.91 12.03 -11.24
C PHE A 148 13.07 13.23 -12.18
N GLY A 149 11.97 13.85 -12.57
CA GLY A 149 12.01 15.09 -13.37
C GLY A 149 12.84 16.17 -12.69
N MET A 150 12.64 16.38 -11.38
CA MET A 150 13.43 17.34 -10.60
C MET A 150 14.90 16.91 -10.50
N ALA A 151 15.19 15.65 -10.19
CA ALA A 151 16.56 15.19 -9.93
C ALA A 151 17.45 15.13 -11.18
N PHE A 152 16.88 14.91 -12.37
CA PHE A 152 17.61 14.69 -13.62
C PHE A 152 17.27 15.68 -14.72
N GLY A 153 16.27 16.53 -14.55
CA GLY A 153 15.77 17.40 -15.62
C GLY A 153 15.15 16.62 -16.80
N LEU A 154 14.68 15.39 -16.55
CA LEU A 154 14.07 14.55 -17.57
C LEU A 154 12.58 14.88 -17.74
N PRO A 155 12.04 14.82 -18.97
CA PRO A 155 10.60 14.89 -19.19
C PRO A 155 9.87 13.80 -18.39
N TYR A 156 8.74 14.20 -17.80
CA TYR A 156 7.92 13.34 -16.96
C TYR A 156 7.52 12.02 -17.65
N GLU A 157 7.19 12.09 -18.92
CA GLU A 157 6.72 10.96 -19.74
C GLU A 157 7.76 9.85 -19.82
N TRP A 158 9.04 10.21 -20.01
CA TRP A 158 10.13 9.23 -20.06
C TRP A 158 10.37 8.57 -18.72
N CYS A 159 10.17 9.30 -17.63
CA CYS A 159 10.26 8.74 -16.28
C CYS A 159 9.15 7.71 -16.04
N VAL A 160 7.90 8.01 -16.42
CA VAL A 160 6.78 7.05 -16.31
C VAL A 160 7.05 5.79 -17.12
N VAL A 161 7.44 5.95 -18.40
CA VAL A 161 7.70 4.81 -19.29
C VAL A 161 8.86 3.96 -18.78
N GLY A 162 9.96 4.57 -18.38
CA GLY A 162 11.12 3.84 -17.85
C GLY A 162 10.77 3.02 -16.62
N MET A 163 10.01 3.60 -15.69
CA MET A 163 9.56 2.89 -14.48
C MET A 163 8.57 1.77 -14.77
N ALA A 164 7.66 1.99 -15.72
CA ALA A 164 6.73 0.97 -16.16
C ALA A 164 7.47 -0.25 -16.74
N VAL A 165 8.47 -0.03 -17.58
CA VAL A 165 9.30 -1.09 -18.16
C VAL A 165 10.06 -1.86 -17.08
N VAL A 166 10.75 -1.16 -16.17
CA VAL A 166 11.51 -1.82 -15.08
C VAL A 166 10.59 -2.65 -14.19
N THR A 167 9.42 -2.10 -13.80
CA THR A 167 8.42 -2.83 -12.99
C THR A 167 7.94 -4.09 -13.70
N CYS A 168 7.58 -3.99 -14.98
CA CYS A 168 7.16 -5.15 -15.77
C CYS A 168 8.24 -6.24 -15.79
N VAL A 169 9.48 -5.88 -16.07
CA VAL A 169 10.57 -6.85 -16.24
C VAL A 169 10.73 -7.71 -14.99
N TYR A 170 10.92 -7.10 -13.82
CA TYR A 170 11.25 -7.92 -12.64
C TYR A 170 10.04 -8.66 -12.04
N VAL A 171 8.82 -8.09 -12.13
CA VAL A 171 7.61 -8.76 -11.61
C VAL A 171 7.20 -9.93 -12.50
N VAL A 172 7.23 -9.74 -13.83
CA VAL A 172 6.93 -10.81 -14.80
C VAL A 172 7.89 -12.00 -14.65
N LEU A 173 9.17 -11.73 -14.36
CA LEU A 173 10.19 -12.77 -14.22
C LEU A 173 10.04 -13.55 -12.91
N GLY A 174 9.92 -12.87 -11.79
CA GLY A 174 10.14 -13.45 -10.46
C GLY A 174 8.90 -13.62 -9.57
N GLY A 175 7.74 -13.08 -9.91
CA GLY A 175 6.51 -13.20 -9.12
C GLY A 175 6.67 -12.73 -7.67
N TYR A 176 5.95 -13.37 -6.74
CA TYR A 176 5.91 -12.96 -5.32
C TYR A 176 7.28 -13.04 -4.63
N MET A 177 8.08 -14.09 -4.90
CA MET A 177 9.36 -14.24 -4.21
C MET A 177 10.37 -13.17 -4.62
N ALA A 178 10.37 -12.75 -5.90
CA ALA A 178 11.16 -11.61 -6.34
C ALA A 178 10.72 -10.31 -5.66
N THR A 179 9.40 -10.12 -5.54
CA THR A 179 8.84 -8.95 -4.85
C THR A 179 9.33 -8.90 -3.41
N VAL A 180 9.18 -9.98 -2.65
CA VAL A 180 9.51 -10.01 -1.21
C VAL A 180 11.01 -9.86 -0.95
N LEU A 181 11.88 -10.45 -1.77
CA LEU A 181 13.34 -10.27 -1.67
C LEU A 181 13.74 -8.84 -2.00
N ASN A 182 13.17 -8.27 -3.05
CA ASN A 182 13.39 -6.87 -3.38
C ASN A 182 12.84 -5.94 -2.29
N ASP A 183 11.66 -6.21 -1.74
CA ASP A 183 11.05 -5.45 -0.65
C ASP A 183 11.99 -5.39 0.58
N PHE A 184 12.71 -6.48 0.88
CA PHE A 184 13.67 -6.50 1.97
C PHE A 184 14.87 -5.58 1.70
N ILE A 185 15.48 -5.66 0.52
CA ILE A 185 16.61 -4.80 0.13
C ILE A 185 16.17 -3.33 0.08
N GLN A 186 15.05 -3.07 -0.57
CA GLN A 186 14.47 -1.75 -0.72
C GLN A 186 14.08 -1.14 0.63
N GLY A 187 13.56 -1.95 1.56
CA GLY A 187 13.23 -1.50 2.90
C GLY A 187 14.45 -1.07 3.73
N ILE A 188 15.59 -1.74 3.57
CA ILE A 188 16.85 -1.29 4.20
C ILE A 188 17.24 0.08 3.63
N VAL A 189 17.16 0.26 2.31
CA VAL A 189 17.43 1.55 1.67
C VAL A 189 16.51 2.65 2.20
N MET A 190 15.22 2.34 2.38
CA MET A 190 14.24 3.29 2.92
C MET A 190 14.58 3.69 4.36
N LEU A 191 14.93 2.72 5.23
CA LEU A 191 15.27 3.00 6.63
C LEU A 191 16.47 3.94 6.76
N VAL A 192 17.54 3.65 6.02
CA VAL A 192 18.76 4.46 6.05
C VAL A 192 18.52 5.81 5.35
N GLY A 193 17.87 5.77 4.20
CA GLY A 193 17.65 6.95 3.37
C GLY A 193 16.79 8.01 4.05
N ILE A 194 15.68 7.64 4.70
CA ILE A 194 14.82 8.62 5.35
C ILE A 194 15.51 9.35 6.50
N VAL A 195 16.29 8.63 7.31
CA VAL A 195 17.05 9.23 8.41
C VAL A 195 18.12 10.20 7.87
N ALA A 196 18.83 9.80 6.82
CA ALA A 196 19.84 10.66 6.19
C ALA A 196 19.22 11.92 5.59
N VAL A 197 18.08 11.79 4.91
CA VAL A 197 17.35 12.92 4.32
C VAL A 197 16.89 13.92 5.38
N ILE A 198 16.29 13.45 6.46
CA ILE A 198 15.85 14.31 7.57
C ILE A 198 17.04 15.07 8.16
N ALA A 199 18.15 14.37 8.44
CA ALA A 199 19.33 14.97 9.03
C ALA A 199 19.90 16.10 8.16
N VAL A 200 19.98 15.89 6.84
CA VAL A 200 20.57 16.87 5.92
C VAL A 200 19.62 18.05 5.67
N VAL A 201 18.33 17.81 5.48
CA VAL A 201 17.36 18.90 5.30
C VAL A 201 17.32 19.80 6.53
N LEU A 202 17.30 19.23 7.73
CA LEU A 202 17.34 20.03 8.96
C LEU A 202 18.66 20.75 9.18
N ALA A 203 19.79 20.11 8.85
CA ALA A 203 21.09 20.80 8.90
C ALA A 203 21.13 22.04 7.99
N GLY A 204 20.49 21.95 6.80
CA GLY A 204 20.34 23.10 5.89
C GLY A 204 19.46 24.22 6.43
N GLN A 205 18.63 23.95 7.45
CA GLN A 205 17.76 24.94 8.14
C GLN A 205 18.35 25.41 9.48
N GLY A 206 19.67 25.30 9.69
CA GLY A 206 20.34 25.68 10.94
C GLY A 206 20.23 24.63 12.05
N GLY A 207 19.72 23.44 11.75
CA GLY A 207 19.48 22.37 12.70
C GLY A 207 18.04 22.30 13.19
N PHE A 208 17.75 21.27 13.98
CA PHE A 208 16.38 20.98 14.43
C PHE A 208 15.76 22.12 15.25
N SER A 209 16.53 22.70 16.17
CA SER A 209 16.02 23.78 17.04
C SER A 209 15.68 25.04 16.27
N GLU A 210 16.53 25.48 15.35
CA GLU A 210 16.28 26.66 14.51
C GLU A 210 15.13 26.44 13.56
N ALA A 211 15.02 25.25 12.96
CA ALA A 211 13.90 24.88 12.11
C ALA A 211 12.56 24.96 12.84
N ILE A 212 12.50 24.51 14.12
CA ILE A 212 11.28 24.65 14.95
C ILE A 212 10.97 26.12 15.24
N VAL A 213 11.97 26.92 15.63
CA VAL A 213 11.77 28.34 15.91
C VAL A 213 11.26 29.05 14.66
N SER A 214 11.88 28.83 13.51
CA SER A 214 11.44 29.42 12.24
C SER A 214 10.03 28.99 11.85
N LEU A 215 9.70 27.69 12.00
CA LEU A 215 8.37 27.17 11.71
C LEU A 215 7.31 27.75 12.67
N SER A 216 7.66 28.03 13.92
CA SER A 216 6.76 28.60 14.91
C SER A 216 6.33 30.04 14.60
N GLN A 217 7.14 30.77 13.83
CA GLN A 217 6.86 32.16 13.44
C GLN A 217 5.91 32.24 12.23
N ILE A 218 5.67 31.15 11.51
CA ILE A 218 4.77 31.13 10.37
C ILE A 218 3.32 31.11 10.88
N PRO A 219 2.49 32.12 10.51
CA PRO A 219 1.11 32.17 10.94
C PRO A 219 0.25 31.09 10.26
N ALA A 220 -0.80 30.65 10.93
CA ALA A 220 -1.80 29.78 10.32
C ALA A 220 -2.59 30.54 9.24
N GLU A 221 -3.01 29.83 8.19
CA GLU A 221 -3.72 30.43 7.05
C GLU A 221 -5.00 31.16 7.50
N GLY A 222 -5.13 32.41 7.07
CA GLY A 222 -6.29 33.25 7.39
C GLY A 222 -6.31 33.81 8.81
N THR A 223 -5.23 33.67 9.58
CA THR A 223 -5.10 34.20 10.95
C THR A 223 -3.67 34.69 11.21
N ASP A 224 -3.50 35.53 12.26
CA ASP A 224 -2.18 35.92 12.74
C ASP A 224 -1.64 34.96 13.83
N MET A 225 -2.27 33.80 14.00
CA MET A 225 -1.91 32.83 15.05
C MET A 225 -0.58 32.16 14.71
N GLN A 226 0.45 32.47 15.51
CA GLN A 226 1.76 31.83 15.46
C GLN A 226 1.78 30.52 16.26
N GLY A 227 2.73 29.63 15.95
CA GLY A 227 2.91 28.37 16.68
C GLY A 227 1.97 27.24 16.29
N ALA A 228 0.99 27.46 15.42
CA ALA A 228 0.03 26.43 15.01
C ALA A 228 0.72 25.21 14.35
N PHE A 229 1.77 25.42 13.56
CA PHE A 229 2.49 24.35 12.85
C PHE A 229 3.51 23.60 13.69
N VAL A 230 3.85 24.09 14.87
CA VAL A 230 4.66 23.37 15.87
C VAL A 230 3.83 22.81 17.00
N SER A 231 2.51 23.08 17.02
CA SER A 231 1.61 22.57 18.03
C SER A 231 1.41 21.07 17.90
N MET A 232 1.10 20.41 19.02
CA MET A 232 0.89 18.96 19.06
C MET A 232 -0.32 18.50 18.22
N PHE A 233 -1.35 19.33 18.08
CA PHE A 233 -2.59 18.98 17.38
C PHE A 233 -2.73 19.65 16.00
N GLY A 234 -1.83 20.56 15.66
CA GLY A 234 -1.87 21.31 14.41
C GLY A 234 -3.08 22.27 14.31
N PRO A 235 -3.23 22.94 13.17
CA PRO A 235 -4.32 23.90 12.96
C PRO A 235 -5.68 23.23 12.65
N ASP A 236 -5.72 21.95 12.27
CA ASP A 236 -6.96 21.26 11.85
C ASP A 236 -6.95 19.79 12.31
N LEU A 237 -7.29 19.56 13.56
CA LEU A 237 -7.32 18.25 14.18
C LEU A 237 -8.34 17.30 13.53
N PHE A 238 -9.50 17.82 13.10
CA PHE A 238 -10.56 16.97 12.53
C PHE A 238 -10.11 16.30 11.23
N ASN A 239 -9.56 17.07 10.30
CA ASN A 239 -9.07 16.51 9.04
C ASN A 239 -7.79 15.69 9.27
N LEU A 240 -6.93 16.02 10.22
CA LEU A 240 -5.78 15.21 10.61
C LEU A 240 -6.22 13.79 11.07
N VAL A 241 -7.24 13.69 11.91
CA VAL A 241 -7.81 12.40 12.34
C VAL A 241 -8.36 11.63 11.14
N GLY A 242 -9.04 12.29 10.21
CA GLY A 242 -9.51 11.67 8.96
C GLY A 242 -8.37 11.02 8.15
N VAL A 243 -7.22 11.71 8.06
CA VAL A 243 -6.03 11.15 7.39
C VAL A 243 -5.48 9.94 8.16
N ILE A 244 -5.37 10.02 9.49
CA ILE A 244 -4.91 8.91 10.33
C ILE A 244 -5.80 7.69 10.14
N VAL A 245 -7.11 7.86 10.15
CA VAL A 245 -8.08 6.77 9.95
C VAL A 245 -7.94 6.16 8.56
N LEU A 246 -7.94 6.98 7.50
CA LEU A 246 -7.79 6.51 6.12
C LEU A 246 -6.51 5.69 5.96
N THR A 247 -5.38 6.23 6.39
CA THR A 247 -4.07 5.62 6.14
C THR A 247 -3.79 4.43 7.04
N SER A 248 -4.33 4.40 8.26
CA SER A 248 -4.15 3.28 9.18
C SER A 248 -5.12 2.13 8.90
N LEU A 249 -6.44 2.39 8.81
CA LEU A 249 -7.42 1.33 8.53
C LEU A 249 -7.37 0.87 7.07
N GLY A 250 -6.90 1.70 6.15
CA GLY A 250 -6.70 1.31 4.76
C GLY A 250 -5.87 0.04 4.63
N THR A 251 -4.78 -0.09 5.38
CA THR A 251 -3.90 -1.26 5.34
C THR A 251 -4.61 -2.58 5.72
N TRP A 252 -5.71 -2.53 6.46
CA TRP A 252 -6.48 -3.69 6.90
C TRP A 252 -7.41 -4.24 5.82
N GLY A 253 -7.87 -3.38 4.89
CA GLY A 253 -8.80 -3.77 3.83
C GLY A 253 -8.16 -3.90 2.44
N LEU A 254 -6.91 -3.48 2.28
CA LEU A 254 -6.24 -3.52 0.99
C LEU A 254 -5.73 -4.94 0.65
N PRO A 255 -6.10 -5.49 -0.52
CA PRO A 255 -5.81 -6.88 -0.87
C PRO A 255 -4.31 -7.19 -0.93
N GLN A 256 -3.47 -6.27 -1.43
CA GLN A 256 -2.01 -6.44 -1.49
C GLN A 256 -1.36 -6.45 -0.11
N MET A 257 -1.96 -5.79 0.89
CA MET A 257 -1.48 -5.81 2.27
C MET A 257 -1.88 -7.10 2.97
N VAL A 258 -3.14 -7.47 2.88
CA VAL A 258 -3.72 -8.66 3.52
C VAL A 258 -3.11 -9.94 2.98
N SER A 259 -2.78 -10.00 1.68
CA SER A 259 -2.12 -11.16 1.05
C SER A 259 -0.76 -11.50 1.66
N LYS A 260 -0.07 -10.53 2.29
CA LYS A 260 1.20 -10.79 2.98
C LYS A 260 1.03 -11.77 4.14
N PHE A 261 -0.11 -11.73 4.84
CA PHE A 261 -0.41 -12.69 5.91
C PHE A 261 -0.67 -14.11 5.37
N TYR A 262 -1.12 -14.27 4.12
CA TYR A 262 -1.33 -15.60 3.51
C TYR A 262 -0.01 -16.36 3.31
N ALA A 263 1.07 -15.63 3.07
CA ALA A 263 2.38 -16.16 2.72
C ALA A 263 3.25 -16.54 3.93
N ILE A 264 2.88 -16.13 5.15
CA ILE A 264 3.70 -16.32 6.36
C ILE A 264 3.80 -17.80 6.73
N LYS A 265 5.03 -18.25 7.00
CA LYS A 265 5.37 -19.64 7.28
C LYS A 265 4.75 -20.17 8.59
N THR A 266 4.92 -19.45 9.70
CA THR A 266 4.56 -19.93 11.04
C THR A 266 3.87 -18.87 11.90
N GLY A 267 3.12 -19.30 12.92
CA GLY A 267 2.49 -18.40 13.90
C GLY A 267 3.49 -17.51 14.65
N PRO A 268 4.62 -18.02 15.18
CA PRO A 268 5.65 -17.19 15.82
C PRO A 268 6.24 -16.12 14.88
N ALA A 269 6.33 -16.38 13.57
CA ALA A 269 6.79 -15.40 12.59
C ALA A 269 5.89 -14.17 12.53
N ILE A 270 4.59 -14.29 12.87
CA ILE A 270 3.67 -13.16 12.94
C ILE A 270 4.03 -12.23 14.09
N LYS A 271 4.34 -12.76 15.28
CA LYS A 271 4.72 -11.94 16.45
C LYS A 271 6.00 -11.15 16.18
N GLN A 272 7.01 -11.79 15.59
CA GLN A 272 8.26 -11.13 15.20
C GLN A 272 8.04 -10.12 14.07
N GLY A 273 7.27 -10.49 13.06
CA GLY A 273 6.92 -9.62 11.95
C GLY A 273 6.17 -8.36 12.37
N ALA A 274 5.28 -8.46 13.37
CA ALA A 274 4.58 -7.33 13.96
C ALA A 274 5.53 -6.26 14.49
N ILE A 275 6.54 -6.67 15.29
CA ILE A 275 7.51 -5.74 15.86
C ILE A 275 8.36 -5.10 14.77
N ILE A 276 8.91 -5.91 13.85
CA ILE A 276 9.78 -5.43 12.77
C ILE A 276 9.03 -4.45 11.87
N SER A 277 7.81 -4.81 11.45
CA SER A 277 6.97 -3.97 10.60
C SER A 277 6.54 -2.67 11.27
N THR A 278 6.29 -2.71 12.59
CA THR A 278 5.93 -1.51 13.36
C THR A 278 7.10 -0.53 13.47
N VAL A 279 8.31 -1.03 13.78
CA VAL A 279 9.51 -0.20 13.80
C VAL A 279 9.79 0.38 12.42
N PHE A 280 9.65 -0.43 11.37
CA PHE A 280 9.79 0.04 9.99
C PHE A 280 8.79 1.17 9.67
N ALA A 281 7.51 0.98 9.97
CA ALA A 281 6.47 1.98 9.72
C ALA A 281 6.71 3.26 10.53
N PHE A 282 7.13 3.15 11.78
CA PHE A 282 7.45 4.31 12.62
C PHE A 282 8.59 5.13 12.05
N VAL A 283 9.69 4.49 11.64
CA VAL A 283 10.86 5.19 11.10
C VAL A 283 10.57 5.75 9.71
N VAL A 284 10.02 4.94 8.80
CA VAL A 284 9.89 5.34 7.40
C VAL A 284 8.66 6.23 7.17
N ALA A 285 7.48 5.81 7.59
CA ALA A 285 6.29 6.65 7.44
C ALA A 285 6.32 7.82 8.41
N GLY A 286 6.62 7.58 9.69
CA GLY A 286 6.78 8.64 10.68
C GLY A 286 7.81 9.68 10.26
N GLY A 287 9.00 9.23 9.85
CA GLY A 287 10.06 10.12 9.35
C GLY A 287 9.64 10.94 8.15
N SER A 288 8.86 10.38 7.23
CA SER A 288 8.37 11.11 6.05
C SER A 288 7.40 12.23 6.41
N TYR A 289 6.41 11.95 7.27
CA TYR A 289 5.48 12.99 7.74
C TYR A 289 6.17 14.03 8.62
N PHE A 290 7.14 13.61 9.43
CA PHE A 290 7.97 14.51 10.21
C PHE A 290 8.76 15.46 9.30
N LEU A 291 9.44 14.95 8.26
CA LEU A 291 10.13 15.76 7.27
C LEU A 291 9.16 16.73 6.58
N GLY A 292 8.01 16.24 6.13
CA GLY A 292 6.98 17.06 5.49
C GLY A 292 6.48 18.21 6.35
N GLY A 293 6.48 18.02 7.68
CA GLY A 293 6.09 19.04 8.67
C GLY A 293 6.89 20.34 8.57
N PHE A 294 8.10 20.29 8.04
CA PHE A 294 8.95 21.45 7.79
C PHE A 294 8.76 22.08 6.39
N GLY A 295 7.83 21.56 5.58
CA GLY A 295 7.60 22.02 4.20
C GLY A 295 7.35 23.53 4.06
N ARG A 296 6.71 24.15 5.07
CA ARG A 296 6.43 25.59 5.07
C ARG A 296 7.68 26.47 5.16
N LEU A 297 8.81 25.94 5.64
CA LEU A 297 10.08 26.68 5.65
C LEU A 297 10.61 26.94 4.22
N PHE A 298 10.07 26.25 3.24
CA PHE A 298 10.42 26.39 1.82
C PHE A 298 9.33 27.14 1.02
N GLY A 299 8.40 27.83 1.71
CA GLY A 299 7.21 28.44 1.11
C GLY A 299 7.49 29.35 -0.08
N ASP A 300 8.57 30.13 -0.01
CA ASP A 300 8.97 31.07 -1.06
C ASP A 300 9.42 30.38 -2.38
N GLN A 301 9.76 29.09 -2.31
CA GLN A 301 10.23 28.29 -3.44
C GLN A 301 9.16 27.36 -4.01
N ILE A 302 8.00 27.26 -3.34
CA ILE A 302 6.93 26.35 -3.74
C ILE A 302 6.03 27.02 -4.77
N ALA A 303 5.71 26.27 -5.84
CA ALA A 303 4.80 26.73 -6.85
C ALA A 303 3.34 26.68 -6.37
N PHE A 304 2.57 27.71 -6.72
CA PHE A 304 1.14 27.80 -6.46
C PHE A 304 0.34 27.68 -7.75
N ALA A 305 -0.80 27.04 -7.66
CA ALA A 305 -1.76 27.02 -8.77
C ALA A 305 -2.39 28.41 -8.96
N PRO A 306 -3.01 28.70 -10.12
CA PRO A 306 -3.72 29.97 -10.36
C PRO A 306 -4.83 30.26 -9.33
N SER A 307 -5.32 29.22 -8.63
CA SER A 307 -6.30 29.30 -7.54
C SER A 307 -5.70 29.75 -6.19
N GLY A 308 -4.38 30.00 -6.11
CA GLY A 308 -3.68 30.29 -4.86
C GLY A 308 -3.41 29.08 -3.96
N ILE A 309 -3.75 27.87 -4.40
CA ILE A 309 -3.50 26.63 -3.65
C ILE A 309 -2.07 26.14 -3.97
N PRO A 310 -1.26 25.74 -2.96
CA PRO A 310 0.06 25.17 -3.21
C PRO A 310 -0.03 23.91 -4.08
N ILE A 311 0.92 23.74 -4.97
CA ILE A 311 1.08 22.46 -5.69
C ILE A 311 1.75 21.47 -4.72
N TYR A 312 0.93 20.79 -3.93
CA TYR A 312 1.38 19.91 -2.84
C TYR A 312 2.42 18.87 -3.28
N ASP A 313 2.29 18.34 -4.48
CA ASP A 313 3.21 17.33 -5.02
C ASP A 313 4.60 17.88 -5.35
N SER A 314 4.80 19.21 -5.32
CA SER A 314 6.10 19.87 -5.50
C SER A 314 6.84 20.13 -4.20
N ILE A 315 6.18 20.04 -3.04
CA ILE A 315 6.74 20.45 -1.74
C ILE A 315 7.99 19.62 -1.41
N ILE A 316 7.86 18.31 -1.35
CA ILE A 316 9.01 17.43 -1.04
C ILE A 316 10.13 17.54 -2.11
N PRO A 317 9.84 17.48 -3.42
CA PRO A 317 10.86 17.75 -4.42
C PRO A 317 11.60 19.09 -4.21
N THR A 318 10.89 20.17 -3.88
CA THR A 318 11.49 21.49 -3.60
C THR A 318 12.39 21.46 -2.37
N MET A 319 11.96 20.85 -1.27
CA MET A 319 12.77 20.68 -0.06
C MET A 319 14.08 19.93 -0.33
N LEU A 320 14.10 19.05 -1.33
CA LEU A 320 15.21 18.20 -1.68
C LEU A 320 16.09 18.77 -2.81
N SER A 321 15.64 19.79 -3.52
CA SER A 321 16.32 20.33 -4.71
C SER A 321 17.69 20.94 -4.41
N GLY A 322 17.90 21.46 -3.20
CA GLY A 322 19.16 22.05 -2.73
C GLY A 322 20.19 21.03 -2.24
N LEU A 323 19.90 19.72 -2.27
CA LEU A 323 20.80 18.70 -1.77
C LEU A 323 22.01 18.46 -2.72
N PRO A 324 23.20 18.16 -2.18
CA PRO A 324 24.35 17.73 -2.98
C PRO A 324 24.01 16.49 -3.83
N ASP A 325 24.66 16.38 -5.01
CA ASP A 325 24.42 15.33 -6.01
C ASP A 325 24.40 13.89 -5.46
N ILE A 326 25.30 13.57 -4.53
CA ILE A 326 25.36 12.22 -3.93
C ILE A 326 24.13 11.97 -3.06
N LEU A 327 23.73 12.93 -2.24
CA LEU A 327 22.56 12.82 -1.37
C LEU A 327 21.26 12.80 -2.19
N LEU A 328 21.18 13.61 -3.23
CA LEU A 328 20.05 13.54 -4.16
C LEU A 328 19.97 12.17 -4.85
N GLY A 329 21.11 11.55 -5.16
CA GLY A 329 21.16 10.17 -5.66
C GLY A 329 20.59 9.16 -4.66
N ILE A 330 20.92 9.27 -3.37
CA ILE A 330 20.37 8.43 -2.29
C ILE A 330 18.86 8.65 -2.16
N VAL A 331 18.39 9.89 -2.21
CA VAL A 331 16.95 10.21 -2.19
C VAL A 331 16.21 9.56 -3.35
N VAL A 332 16.78 9.65 -4.55
CA VAL A 332 16.18 9.04 -5.75
C VAL A 332 16.07 7.53 -5.57
N VAL A 333 17.10 6.86 -5.06
CA VAL A 333 17.07 5.41 -4.80
C VAL A 333 16.08 5.06 -3.67
N LEU A 334 15.95 5.90 -2.63
CA LEU A 334 14.94 5.74 -1.59
C LEU A 334 13.53 5.74 -2.21
N VAL A 335 13.20 6.73 -3.04
CA VAL A 335 11.86 6.87 -3.63
C VAL A 335 11.61 5.83 -4.72
N LEU A 336 12.65 5.44 -5.46
CA LEU A 336 12.63 4.28 -6.35
C LEU A 336 12.27 3.01 -5.57
N SER A 337 12.99 2.74 -4.49
CA SER A 337 12.75 1.59 -3.62
C SER A 337 11.31 1.57 -3.12
N ALA A 338 10.84 2.69 -2.58
CA ALA A 338 9.48 2.86 -2.09
C ALA A 338 8.41 2.61 -3.17
N SER A 339 8.64 3.13 -4.36
CA SER A 339 7.67 3.01 -5.45
C SER A 339 7.66 1.63 -6.08
N MET A 340 8.84 1.04 -6.31
CA MET A 340 8.95 -0.27 -6.94
C MET A 340 8.36 -1.39 -6.08
N SER A 341 8.55 -1.36 -4.75
CA SER A 341 7.95 -2.31 -3.82
C SER A 341 6.42 -2.25 -3.84
N THR A 342 5.86 -1.04 -3.82
CA THR A 342 4.42 -0.85 -3.92
C THR A 342 3.89 -1.28 -5.29
N LEU A 343 4.51 -0.82 -6.39
CA LEU A 343 4.10 -1.17 -7.75
C LEU A 343 4.08 -2.69 -7.97
N SER A 344 5.12 -3.41 -7.55
CA SER A 344 5.16 -4.87 -7.69
C SER A 344 4.02 -5.57 -6.97
N SER A 345 3.71 -5.12 -5.75
CA SER A 345 2.61 -5.68 -4.96
C SER A 345 1.25 -5.40 -5.58
N LEU A 346 1.00 -4.19 -6.09
CA LEU A 346 -0.24 -3.80 -6.75
C LEU A 346 -0.47 -4.59 -8.04
N VAL A 347 0.56 -4.65 -8.87
CA VAL A 347 0.53 -5.30 -10.20
C VAL A 347 0.34 -6.81 -10.05
N LEU A 348 1.06 -7.46 -9.12
CA LEU A 348 0.95 -8.88 -8.86
C LEU A 348 -0.45 -9.22 -8.29
N THR A 349 -0.94 -8.45 -7.34
CA THR A 349 -2.28 -8.65 -6.76
C THR A 349 -3.37 -8.48 -7.79
N SER A 350 -3.32 -7.43 -8.60
CA SER A 350 -4.31 -7.17 -9.65
C SER A 350 -4.35 -8.29 -10.70
N SER A 351 -3.18 -8.68 -11.22
CA SER A 351 -3.07 -9.71 -12.26
C SER A 351 -3.45 -11.10 -11.78
N SER A 352 -3.01 -11.50 -10.56
CA SER A 352 -3.36 -12.78 -9.98
C SER A 352 -4.85 -12.89 -9.68
N THR A 353 -5.44 -11.85 -9.10
CA THR A 353 -6.86 -11.78 -8.81
C THR A 353 -7.71 -11.87 -10.08
N LEU A 354 -7.38 -11.11 -11.12
CA LEU A 354 -8.11 -11.16 -12.37
C LEU A 354 -8.00 -12.54 -13.04
N THR A 355 -6.81 -13.14 -13.02
CA THR A 355 -6.60 -14.47 -13.61
C THR A 355 -7.33 -15.57 -12.85
N LEU A 356 -7.14 -15.63 -11.52
CA LEU A 356 -7.60 -16.77 -10.72
C LEU A 356 -9.08 -16.66 -10.35
N ASP A 357 -9.60 -15.44 -10.17
CA ASP A 357 -10.95 -15.24 -9.62
C ASP A 357 -11.98 -14.83 -10.67
N LEU A 358 -11.54 -14.24 -11.78
CA LEU A 358 -12.43 -13.83 -12.85
C LEU A 358 -12.28 -14.72 -14.10
N LEU A 359 -11.07 -14.93 -14.61
CA LEU A 359 -10.88 -15.70 -15.86
C LEU A 359 -11.02 -17.19 -15.63
N LYS A 360 -10.33 -17.76 -14.63
CA LYS A 360 -10.35 -19.19 -14.32
C LYS A 360 -11.73 -19.66 -13.88
N GLY A 361 -12.29 -20.61 -14.58
CA GLY A 361 -13.57 -21.23 -14.26
C GLY A 361 -14.83 -20.40 -14.61
N ASN A 362 -14.67 -19.12 -15.01
CA ASN A 362 -15.78 -18.30 -15.47
C ASN A 362 -15.71 -18.06 -16.99
N VAL A 363 -14.55 -17.65 -17.49
CA VAL A 363 -14.30 -17.40 -18.92
C VAL A 363 -13.60 -18.61 -19.55
N ILE A 364 -12.58 -19.15 -18.89
CA ILE A 364 -11.80 -20.31 -19.34
C ILE A 364 -12.03 -21.44 -18.36
N LYS A 365 -12.85 -22.44 -18.76
CA LYS A 365 -13.30 -23.52 -17.87
C LYS A 365 -12.15 -24.41 -17.36
N ASN A 366 -11.23 -24.81 -18.23
CA ASN A 366 -10.10 -25.71 -17.91
C ASN A 366 -8.78 -24.98 -18.19
N MET A 367 -8.33 -24.16 -17.24
CA MET A 367 -7.09 -23.39 -17.37
C MET A 367 -5.94 -24.12 -16.64
N PRO A 368 -5.00 -24.77 -17.35
CA PRO A 368 -3.85 -25.45 -16.73
C PRO A 368 -2.92 -24.43 -16.04
N GLU A 369 -2.15 -24.86 -15.03
CA GLU A 369 -1.30 -23.97 -14.24
C GLU A 369 -0.33 -23.12 -15.06
N LYS A 370 0.30 -23.72 -16.07
CA LYS A 370 1.20 -22.98 -16.98
C LYS A 370 0.48 -21.85 -17.70
N SER A 371 -0.77 -22.08 -18.11
CA SER A 371 -1.60 -21.04 -18.73
C SER A 371 -2.00 -19.96 -17.71
N GLN A 372 -2.31 -20.32 -16.45
CA GLN A 372 -2.61 -19.35 -15.40
C GLN A 372 -1.44 -18.38 -15.19
N ILE A 373 -0.21 -18.90 -15.08
CA ILE A 373 1.00 -18.09 -14.93
C ILE A 373 1.23 -17.21 -16.17
N ALA A 374 1.01 -17.74 -17.38
CA ALA A 374 1.15 -16.97 -18.62
C ALA A 374 0.13 -15.81 -18.67
N TRP A 375 -1.13 -16.06 -18.30
CA TRP A 375 -2.16 -15.02 -18.22
C TRP A 375 -1.83 -13.98 -17.16
N MET A 376 -1.37 -14.38 -15.96
CA MET A 376 -0.93 -13.43 -14.93
C MET A 376 0.18 -12.52 -15.47
N ARG A 377 1.18 -13.08 -16.14
CA ARG A 377 2.28 -12.31 -16.74
C ARG A 377 1.78 -11.33 -17.82
N GLY A 378 0.88 -11.76 -18.67
CA GLY A 378 0.26 -10.88 -19.69
C GLY A 378 -0.56 -9.75 -19.07
N LEU A 379 -1.36 -10.08 -18.05
CA LEU A 379 -2.17 -9.09 -17.33
C LEU A 379 -1.34 -8.11 -16.49
N ILE A 380 -0.16 -8.50 -16.02
CA ILE A 380 0.81 -7.56 -15.42
C ILE A 380 1.13 -6.45 -16.42
N VAL A 381 1.48 -6.81 -17.66
CA VAL A 381 1.80 -5.82 -18.69
C VAL A 381 0.60 -4.93 -19.00
N VAL A 382 -0.57 -5.51 -19.20
CA VAL A 382 -1.81 -4.75 -19.47
C VAL A 382 -2.12 -3.76 -18.35
N PHE A 383 -2.06 -4.21 -17.09
CA PHE A 383 -2.35 -3.37 -15.93
C PHE A 383 -1.35 -2.21 -15.81
N VAL A 384 -0.06 -2.47 -16.02
CA VAL A 384 0.98 -1.44 -15.99
C VAL A 384 0.79 -0.41 -17.10
N VAL A 385 0.48 -0.87 -18.32
CA VAL A 385 0.22 0.05 -19.47
C VAL A 385 -0.98 0.95 -19.19
N ILE A 386 -2.10 0.40 -18.69
CA ILE A 386 -3.28 1.20 -18.34
C ILE A 386 -2.95 2.22 -17.25
N SER A 387 -2.26 1.80 -16.20
CA SER A 387 -1.92 2.68 -15.08
C SER A 387 -0.94 3.79 -15.50
N ALA A 388 0.04 3.47 -16.32
CA ALA A 388 0.98 4.45 -16.87
C ALA A 388 0.28 5.45 -17.80
N ALA A 389 -0.64 4.98 -18.66
CA ALA A 389 -1.43 5.86 -19.53
C ALA A 389 -2.28 6.83 -18.70
N ILE A 390 -2.91 6.38 -17.62
CA ILE A 390 -3.66 7.26 -16.71
C ILE A 390 -2.73 8.26 -16.03
N ALA A 391 -1.54 7.87 -15.59
CA ALA A 391 -0.56 8.78 -15.03
C ALA A 391 -0.14 9.87 -16.01
N LEU A 392 0.05 9.52 -17.29
CA LEU A 392 0.38 10.48 -18.35
C LEU A 392 -0.77 11.47 -18.61
N VAL A 393 -2.00 10.98 -18.69
CA VAL A 393 -3.18 11.84 -18.87
C VAL A 393 -3.36 12.80 -17.70
N GLN A 394 -3.11 12.34 -16.49
CA GLN A 394 -3.23 13.18 -15.29
C GLN A 394 -2.20 14.29 -15.21
N TYR A 395 -1.01 14.07 -15.70
CA TYR A 395 0.04 15.10 -15.72
C TYR A 395 -0.37 16.33 -16.55
N THR A 396 -1.10 16.10 -17.62
CA THR A 396 -1.62 17.17 -18.48
C THR A 396 -2.88 17.84 -17.92
N SER A 397 -3.60 17.18 -17.01
CA SER A 397 -4.78 17.72 -16.35
C SER A 397 -4.40 18.23 -14.95
N THR A 398 -4.54 19.52 -14.71
CA THR A 398 -4.19 20.23 -13.45
C THR A 398 -5.10 19.89 -12.26
N ILE A 399 -5.95 18.86 -12.35
CA ILE A 399 -7.14 18.71 -11.49
C ILE A 399 -6.93 17.76 -10.31
N THR A 400 -5.94 16.86 -10.31
CA THR A 400 -5.91 15.81 -9.28
C THR A 400 -4.56 15.68 -8.62
N PHE A 401 -4.52 15.94 -7.30
CA PHE A 401 -3.34 15.66 -6.47
C PHE A 401 -3.14 14.15 -6.28
N ILE A 402 -1.90 13.72 -6.14
CA ILE A 402 -1.52 12.32 -5.87
C ILE A 402 -2.34 11.72 -4.71
N ALA A 403 -2.46 12.49 -3.62
CA ALA A 403 -3.19 12.06 -2.42
C ALA A 403 -4.69 11.81 -2.66
N GLN A 404 -5.34 12.55 -3.57
CA GLN A 404 -6.76 12.35 -3.88
C GLN A 404 -7.02 11.02 -4.57
N LEU A 405 -6.21 10.67 -5.56
CA LEU A 405 -6.33 9.38 -6.28
C LEU A 405 -6.15 8.18 -5.36
N MET A 406 -5.13 8.23 -4.51
CA MET A 406 -4.93 7.19 -3.52
C MET A 406 -6.12 7.10 -2.56
N SER A 407 -6.67 8.24 -2.12
CA SER A 407 -7.80 8.26 -1.20
C SER A 407 -9.06 7.66 -1.81
N ILE A 408 -9.33 7.92 -3.09
CA ILE A 408 -10.44 7.31 -3.84
C ILE A 408 -10.24 5.79 -3.94
N SER A 409 -9.05 5.35 -4.32
CA SER A 409 -8.72 3.92 -4.41
C SER A 409 -8.86 3.21 -3.06
N TRP A 410 -8.26 3.77 -2.03
CA TRP A 410 -8.27 3.18 -0.69
C TRP A 410 -9.67 3.22 -0.07
N GLY A 411 -10.41 4.31 -0.25
CA GLY A 411 -11.79 4.44 0.19
C GLY A 411 -12.71 3.37 -0.42
N ALA A 412 -12.59 3.15 -1.72
CA ALA A 412 -13.37 2.13 -2.41
C ALA A 412 -12.97 0.71 -2.00
N LEU A 413 -11.66 0.39 -1.99
CA LEU A 413 -11.17 -0.95 -1.67
C LEU A 413 -11.36 -1.31 -0.20
N ALA A 414 -10.79 -0.53 0.71
CA ALA A 414 -10.89 -0.82 2.13
C ALA A 414 -12.30 -0.55 2.66
N GLY A 415 -13.02 0.45 2.13
CA GLY A 415 -14.44 0.66 2.43
C GLY A 415 -15.32 -0.52 2.01
N ALA A 416 -15.00 -1.23 0.93
CA ALA A 416 -15.72 -2.44 0.56
C ALA A 416 -15.31 -3.66 1.40
N PHE A 417 -14.01 -3.83 1.68
CA PHE A 417 -13.47 -5.12 2.13
C PHE A 417 -13.16 -5.22 3.62
N LEU A 418 -12.95 -4.09 4.31
CA LEU A 418 -12.53 -4.07 5.72
C LEU A 418 -13.53 -4.80 6.64
N GLY A 419 -14.79 -4.42 6.58
CA GLY A 419 -15.85 -5.05 7.37
C GLY A 419 -16.02 -6.54 7.04
N PRO A 420 -16.22 -6.92 5.77
CA PRO A 420 -16.30 -8.31 5.37
C PRO A 420 -15.09 -9.15 5.78
N LEU A 421 -13.88 -8.61 5.71
CA LEU A 421 -12.69 -9.34 6.12
C LEU A 421 -12.66 -9.55 7.62
N ILE A 422 -12.73 -8.48 8.42
CA ILE A 422 -12.65 -8.57 9.89
C ILE A 422 -13.76 -9.46 10.44
N TRP A 423 -15.00 -9.14 10.13
CA TRP A 423 -16.13 -9.92 10.63
C TRP A 423 -16.15 -11.35 10.06
N GLY A 424 -15.67 -11.54 8.83
CA GLY A 424 -15.52 -12.87 8.24
C GLY A 424 -14.48 -13.75 8.94
N LEU A 425 -13.43 -13.14 9.52
CA LEU A 425 -12.40 -13.83 10.29
C LEU A 425 -12.85 -14.17 11.73
N TYR A 426 -13.69 -13.32 12.34
CA TYR A 426 -14.00 -13.41 13.78
C TYR A 426 -15.42 -13.85 14.10
N SER A 427 -16.38 -13.71 13.18
CA SER A 427 -17.79 -14.05 13.44
C SER A 427 -18.28 -15.17 12.54
N SER A 428 -19.03 -16.11 13.12
CA SER A 428 -19.72 -17.18 12.39
C SER A 428 -21.06 -16.75 11.79
N ARG A 429 -21.55 -15.54 12.13
CA ARG A 429 -22.92 -15.10 11.84
C ARG A 429 -23.03 -14.06 10.71
N ILE A 430 -22.02 -13.96 9.85
CA ILE A 430 -22.04 -12.98 8.76
C ILE A 430 -22.79 -13.52 7.55
N SER A 431 -23.63 -12.66 6.98
CA SER A 431 -24.47 -12.99 5.84
C SER A 431 -23.83 -12.57 4.51
N LYS A 432 -24.24 -13.20 3.40
CA LYS A 432 -23.89 -12.77 2.04
C LYS A 432 -24.39 -11.35 1.74
N GLY A 433 -25.62 -11.04 2.20
CA GLY A 433 -26.22 -9.73 2.02
C GLY A 433 -25.43 -8.61 2.69
N ALA A 434 -24.87 -8.86 3.88
CA ALA A 434 -24.03 -7.91 4.59
C ALA A 434 -22.73 -7.60 3.82
N VAL A 435 -22.13 -8.61 3.19
CA VAL A 435 -20.93 -8.40 2.37
C VAL A 435 -21.24 -7.57 1.13
N TRP A 436 -22.36 -7.86 0.44
CA TRP A 436 -22.82 -7.04 -0.68
C TRP A 436 -23.12 -5.60 -0.26
N ALA A 437 -23.79 -5.40 0.89
CA ALA A 437 -24.04 -4.07 1.44
C ALA A 437 -22.74 -3.29 1.67
N SER A 438 -21.72 -3.93 2.22
CA SER A 438 -20.40 -3.31 2.40
C SER A 438 -19.75 -2.93 1.06
N PHE A 439 -19.82 -3.80 0.04
CA PHE A 439 -19.28 -3.48 -1.29
C PHE A 439 -19.99 -2.27 -1.90
N PHE A 440 -21.33 -2.22 -1.81
CA PHE A 440 -22.12 -1.07 -2.30
C PHE A 440 -21.83 0.21 -1.53
N VAL A 441 -21.70 0.14 -0.21
CA VAL A 441 -21.39 1.31 0.62
C VAL A 441 -19.99 1.83 0.33
N GLY A 442 -18.96 0.97 0.36
CA GLY A 442 -17.58 1.38 0.15
C GLY A 442 -17.34 1.97 -1.24
N VAL A 443 -17.73 1.23 -2.29
CA VAL A 443 -17.57 1.69 -3.67
C VAL A 443 -18.55 2.83 -3.98
N GLY A 444 -19.83 2.68 -3.62
CA GLY A 444 -20.87 3.65 -3.92
C GLY A 444 -20.60 5.02 -3.30
N LEU A 445 -20.28 5.06 -2.00
CA LEU A 445 -19.96 6.31 -1.31
C LEU A 445 -18.76 7.02 -1.96
N THR A 446 -17.69 6.28 -2.20
CA THR A 446 -16.44 6.86 -2.75
C THR A 446 -16.63 7.35 -4.19
N VAL A 447 -17.29 6.54 -5.04
CA VAL A 447 -17.53 6.89 -6.44
C VAL A 447 -18.55 8.03 -6.55
N SER A 448 -19.65 7.98 -5.78
CA SER A 448 -20.63 9.07 -5.79
C SER A 448 -20.01 10.38 -5.33
N ASN A 449 -19.16 10.36 -4.30
CA ASN A 449 -18.49 11.58 -3.84
C ASN A 449 -17.53 12.15 -4.89
N MET A 450 -16.92 11.30 -5.71
CA MET A 450 -16.03 11.75 -6.80
C MET A 450 -16.78 12.61 -7.84
N PHE A 451 -18.06 12.30 -8.10
CA PHE A 451 -18.86 13.03 -9.08
C PHE A 451 -19.69 14.17 -8.48
N ILE A 452 -20.21 13.99 -7.27
CA ILE A 452 -21.17 14.92 -6.64
C ILE A 452 -20.47 15.87 -5.66
N GLY A 453 -19.37 15.44 -5.00
CA GLY A 453 -18.61 16.28 -4.09
C GLY A 453 -19.31 16.63 -2.77
N PHE A 454 -20.23 15.77 -2.27
CA PHE A 454 -20.97 16.02 -1.03
C PHE A 454 -20.09 16.01 0.23
N ILE A 455 -18.95 15.33 0.20
CA ILE A 455 -17.87 15.48 1.20
C ILE A 455 -16.71 16.15 0.49
N SER A 456 -16.35 17.36 0.91
CA SER A 456 -15.32 18.19 0.29
C SER A 456 -13.93 17.51 0.29
N SER A 457 -13.64 16.68 1.29
CA SER A 457 -12.38 15.93 1.41
C SER A 457 -12.55 14.48 0.95
N PRO A 458 -11.95 14.05 -0.18
CA PRO A 458 -11.92 12.64 -0.58
C PRO A 458 -11.30 11.72 0.47
N ILE A 459 -10.41 12.24 1.29
CA ILE A 459 -9.76 11.55 2.41
C ILE A 459 -10.79 11.20 3.48
N ASN A 460 -11.58 12.18 3.92
CA ASN A 460 -12.63 11.97 4.91
C ASN A 460 -13.75 11.08 4.38
N CYS A 461 -14.06 11.17 3.08
CA CYS A 461 -14.98 10.26 2.42
C CYS A 461 -14.49 8.80 2.49
N GLY A 462 -13.21 8.57 2.16
CA GLY A 462 -12.60 7.24 2.25
C GLY A 462 -12.55 6.71 3.69
N ALA A 463 -12.19 7.55 4.66
CA ALA A 463 -12.20 7.19 6.08
C ALA A 463 -13.61 6.82 6.56
N LEU A 464 -14.62 7.59 6.17
CA LEU A 464 -16.03 7.30 6.47
C LEU A 464 -16.48 5.98 5.84
N ALA A 465 -16.12 5.71 4.58
CA ALA A 465 -16.43 4.45 3.91
C ALA A 465 -15.89 3.23 4.67
N MET A 466 -14.66 3.33 5.20
CA MET A 466 -14.05 2.26 6.01
C MET A 466 -14.79 2.05 7.34
N ILE A 467 -15.13 3.11 8.04
CA ILE A 467 -15.89 3.03 9.30
C ILE A 467 -17.28 2.45 9.04
N LEU A 468 -17.97 2.92 8.00
CA LEU A 468 -19.28 2.39 7.63
C LEU A 468 -19.23 0.90 7.27
N SER A 469 -18.17 0.44 6.60
CA SER A 469 -17.98 -0.99 6.31
C SER A 469 -17.97 -1.84 7.57
N LEU A 470 -17.30 -1.38 8.64
CA LEU A 470 -17.26 -2.08 9.93
C LEU A 470 -18.62 -2.13 10.63
N VAL A 471 -19.45 -1.11 10.44
CA VAL A 471 -20.76 -0.99 11.09
C VAL A 471 -21.86 -1.69 10.28
N VAL A 472 -21.88 -1.52 8.96
CA VAL A 472 -22.91 -2.06 8.06
C VAL A 472 -22.92 -3.59 8.06
N VAL A 473 -21.72 -4.23 8.08
CA VAL A 473 -21.65 -5.69 8.03
C VAL A 473 -22.35 -6.37 9.20
N PRO A 474 -22.08 -6.05 10.47
CA PRO A 474 -22.82 -6.67 11.58
C PRO A 474 -24.29 -6.28 11.57
N LEU A 475 -24.65 -5.02 11.31
CA LEU A 475 -26.06 -4.57 11.32
C LEU A 475 -26.90 -5.32 10.28
N VAL A 476 -26.44 -5.42 9.04
CA VAL A 476 -27.16 -6.15 7.99
C VAL A 476 -27.20 -7.65 8.29
N SER A 477 -26.16 -8.19 8.94
CA SER A 477 -26.14 -9.61 9.32
C SER A 477 -27.17 -9.97 10.41
N LEU A 478 -27.66 -8.99 11.18
CA LEU A 478 -28.75 -9.24 12.16
C LEU A 478 -30.08 -9.56 11.49
N VAL A 479 -30.34 -9.01 10.30
CA VAL A 479 -31.62 -9.11 9.59
C VAL A 479 -31.57 -10.02 8.36
N THR A 480 -30.41 -10.60 8.04
CA THR A 480 -30.23 -11.46 6.88
C THR A 480 -29.66 -12.83 7.25
N PRO A 481 -29.97 -13.91 6.49
CA PRO A 481 -29.52 -15.26 6.80
C PRO A 481 -27.99 -15.35 6.83
N SER A 482 -27.43 -15.85 7.93
CA SER A 482 -25.99 -16.05 8.10
C SER A 482 -25.46 -17.21 7.29
N VAL A 483 -24.19 -17.13 6.90
CA VAL A 483 -23.46 -18.25 6.28
C VAL A 483 -22.64 -18.95 7.36
N PRO A 484 -22.90 -20.25 7.62
CA PRO A 484 -22.15 -20.99 8.64
C PRO A 484 -20.64 -20.96 8.39
N PHE A 485 -19.88 -20.80 9.47
CA PHE A 485 -18.42 -20.88 9.40
C PHE A 485 -18.02 -22.35 9.43
N GLN A 486 -17.54 -22.87 8.31
CA GLN A 486 -17.24 -24.29 8.15
C GLN A 486 -15.87 -24.74 8.69
N VAL A 487 -15.03 -23.79 9.10
CA VAL A 487 -13.68 -24.08 9.57
C VAL A 487 -13.68 -24.24 11.09
N LYS A 488 -13.45 -25.47 11.56
CA LYS A 488 -13.20 -25.72 12.99
C LYS A 488 -11.79 -25.17 13.34
N MET A 489 -11.74 -24.31 14.36
CA MET A 489 -10.51 -23.74 14.84
C MET A 489 -9.93 -24.62 15.94
N PRO A 490 -8.71 -25.15 15.86
CA PRO A 490 -8.09 -25.88 16.96
C PRO A 490 -7.82 -24.91 18.11
N THR A 491 -7.99 -25.42 19.32
CA THR A 491 -7.76 -24.66 20.56
C THR A 491 -6.36 -24.94 21.07
N GLY A 492 -5.58 -23.89 21.30
CA GLY A 492 -4.25 -23.96 21.90
C GLY A 492 -3.15 -23.25 21.09
N GLU A 493 -2.19 -22.67 21.77
CA GLU A 493 -1.05 -21.99 21.14
C GLU A 493 -0.19 -22.99 20.34
N GLY A 494 0.03 -22.73 19.06
CA GLY A 494 0.77 -23.63 18.16
C GLY A 494 0.03 -24.91 17.70
N ALA A 495 -1.23 -25.11 18.10
CA ALA A 495 -2.04 -26.25 17.65
C ALA A 495 -2.23 -26.28 16.14
N ILE A 496 -2.34 -25.10 15.53
CA ILE A 496 -2.49 -24.91 14.09
C ILE A 496 -1.23 -25.30 13.34
N ASP A 497 -0.06 -24.85 13.81
CA ASP A 497 1.20 -25.17 13.13
C ASP A 497 1.47 -26.69 13.17
N ARG A 498 1.16 -27.35 14.30
CA ARG A 498 1.27 -28.81 14.43
C ARG A 498 0.30 -29.56 13.51
N GLU A 499 -0.93 -29.09 13.37
CA GLU A 499 -1.92 -29.72 12.49
C GLU A 499 -1.55 -29.55 11.01
N ILE A 500 -1.11 -28.35 10.60
CA ILE A 500 -0.62 -28.08 9.25
C ILE A 500 0.62 -28.92 8.94
N GLU A 501 1.57 -29.03 9.86
CA GLU A 501 2.75 -29.89 9.68
C GLU A 501 2.36 -31.36 9.54
N ARG A 502 1.36 -31.82 10.28
CA ARG A 502 0.85 -33.20 10.15
C ARG A 502 0.21 -33.43 8.79
N GLU A 503 -0.69 -32.52 8.35
CA GLU A 503 -1.35 -32.61 7.05
C GLU A 503 -0.33 -32.60 5.90
N LEU A 504 0.69 -31.73 5.95
CA LEU A 504 1.76 -31.70 4.96
C LEU A 504 2.60 -32.98 4.92
N ARG A 505 2.85 -33.61 6.07
CA ARG A 505 3.55 -34.91 6.15
C ARG A 505 2.68 -36.03 5.58
N GLU A 506 1.38 -36.02 5.83
CA GLU A 506 0.43 -37.00 5.29
C GLU A 506 0.28 -36.86 3.78
N GLU A 507 0.17 -35.62 3.24
CA GLU A 507 0.16 -35.36 1.80
C GLU A 507 1.47 -35.79 1.12
N ALA A 508 2.62 -35.51 1.74
CA ALA A 508 3.93 -35.93 1.22
C ALA A 508 4.13 -37.44 1.26
N ALA A 509 3.56 -38.14 2.23
CA ALA A 509 3.57 -39.59 2.32
C ALA A 509 2.67 -40.23 1.24
N ALA A 510 1.47 -39.65 1.03
CA ALA A 510 0.54 -40.12 0.00
C ALA A 510 1.06 -39.88 -1.44
N ALA A 511 1.87 -38.82 -1.64
CA ALA A 511 2.50 -38.54 -2.94
C ALA A 511 3.70 -39.49 -3.27
N ARG A 512 4.20 -40.23 -2.27
CA ARG A 512 5.30 -41.20 -2.42
C ARG A 512 4.82 -42.64 -2.56
N SER A 513 3.58 -42.92 -2.20
CA SER A 513 2.86 -44.18 -2.42
C SER A 513 2.17 -44.22 -3.81
#